data_032974536f61e4efb143a86f6394a307
#
_entry.id   032974536f61e4efb143a86f6394a307
#
_cell.length_a   1.000
_cell.length_b   1.000
_cell.length_c   1.000
_cell.angle_alpha   90.00
_cell.angle_beta   90.00
_cell.angle_gamma   90.00
#
_symmetry.space_group_name_H-M   'P 1'
#
loop_
_entity.id
_entity.type
_entity.pdbx_description
1 polymer ?
#
loop_
_entity_poly.entity_id
_entity_poly.type
_entity_poly.pdbx_seq_one_letter_code
_entity_poly.pdbx_strand_id
1 'polypeptide(L)'
;MKKRTLAAAGLAMIMAVSLAGCSTTVSVPDTVKVENVGDSSDGKITMDSSETVKIVPDMAKIVFAVTSEATKADECQQKNTEALNSLTEYLKGQGIDEKSITTSGYSLNPRYDWSSDTRKLIGYEMQTEVTVSDVTVEQVGTLLSGGVNAGANEIYSVSYYSSGYDDAYDYWEENYGN
;
A
#
# COMPACT_ATOMS: atom_id res chain seq x y z
N MET A 1 -14.43 -39.61 -67.29
CA MET A 1 -15.30 -38.50 -67.75
C MET A 1 -15.73 -37.69 -66.53
N LYS A 2 -15.55 -36.36 -66.66
CA LYS A 2 -16.07 -35.24 -65.84
C LYS A 2 -15.61 -35.09 -64.35
N LYS A 3 -14.71 -34.14 -64.26
CA LYS A 3 -14.29 -33.34 -63.09
C LYS A 3 -15.48 -32.67 -62.43
N ARG A 4 -15.45 -32.57 -61.05
CA ARG A 4 -16.06 -31.47 -60.36
C ARG A 4 -15.21 -31.14 -59.13
N THR A 5 -14.51 -30.06 -59.23
CA THR A 5 -13.84 -29.30 -58.19
C THR A 5 -14.86 -28.66 -57.25
N LEU A 6 -14.73 -28.84 -55.95
CA LEU A 6 -15.38 -28.01 -54.94
C LEU A 6 -14.31 -27.37 -54.09
N ALA A 7 -14.20 -26.06 -54.25
CA ALA A 7 -13.38 -25.17 -53.42
C ALA A 7 -14.03 -25.01 -52.04
N ALA A 8 -13.31 -25.37 -51.02
CA ALA A 8 -13.68 -25.02 -49.64
C ALA A 8 -12.96 -23.71 -49.26
N ALA A 9 -13.72 -22.65 -49.23
CA ALA A 9 -13.26 -21.37 -48.70
C ALA A 9 -13.15 -21.46 -47.18
N GLY A 10 -11.93 -21.48 -46.66
CA GLY A 10 -11.65 -21.36 -45.22
C GLY A 10 -11.85 -19.92 -44.76
N LEU A 11 -12.86 -19.69 -43.95
CA LEU A 11 -13.12 -18.43 -43.32
C LEU A 11 -12.24 -18.35 -42.06
N ALA A 12 -11.09 -17.70 -42.15
CA ALA A 12 -10.25 -17.38 -41.00
C ALA A 12 -10.88 -16.20 -40.26
N MET A 13 -11.56 -16.49 -39.13
CA MET A 13 -12.10 -15.50 -38.23
C MET A 13 -10.98 -15.00 -37.31
N ILE A 14 -10.37 -13.89 -37.69
CA ILE A 14 -9.43 -13.15 -36.87
C ILE A 14 -10.24 -12.41 -35.80
N MET A 15 -10.28 -12.93 -34.57
CA MET A 15 -10.74 -12.18 -33.40
C MET A 15 -9.68 -11.14 -33.04
N ALA A 16 -9.85 -9.92 -33.51
CA ALA A 16 -9.16 -8.76 -32.99
C ALA A 16 -9.77 -8.43 -31.61
N VAL A 17 -9.09 -8.84 -30.56
CA VAL A 17 -9.38 -8.35 -29.20
C VAL A 17 -8.91 -6.89 -29.13
N SER A 18 -9.83 -5.97 -29.34
CA SER A 18 -9.62 -4.56 -29.07
C SER A 18 -9.57 -4.35 -27.56
N LEU A 19 -8.38 -4.16 -27.02
CA LEU A 19 -8.19 -3.55 -25.70
C LEU A 19 -8.70 -2.10 -25.78
N ALA A 20 -9.97 -1.92 -25.48
CA ALA A 20 -10.52 -0.61 -25.20
C ALA A 20 -9.98 -0.16 -23.84
N GLY A 21 -8.86 0.53 -23.85
CA GLY A 21 -8.42 1.31 -22.69
C GLY A 21 -9.49 2.36 -22.41
N CYS A 22 -10.18 2.26 -21.27
CA CYS A 22 -11.03 3.33 -20.77
C CYS A 22 -10.14 4.52 -20.39
N SER A 23 -9.86 5.39 -21.36
CA SER A 23 -9.43 6.74 -21.08
C SER A 23 -10.67 7.55 -20.75
N THR A 24 -10.96 7.72 -19.48
CA THR A 24 -11.96 8.69 -19.01
C THR A 24 -11.38 10.08 -19.25
N THR A 25 -11.66 10.66 -20.40
CA THR A 25 -11.47 12.09 -20.62
C THR A 25 -12.59 12.81 -19.91
N VAL A 26 -12.28 13.43 -18.79
CA VAL A 26 -13.17 14.41 -18.16
C VAL A 26 -13.07 15.67 -19.02
N SER A 27 -14.07 15.91 -19.87
CA SER A 27 -14.21 17.20 -20.56
C SER A 27 -14.79 18.21 -19.60
N VAL A 28 -13.96 19.17 -19.21
CA VAL A 28 -14.40 20.37 -18.51
C VAL A 28 -15.09 21.25 -19.55
N PRO A 29 -16.33 21.68 -19.35
CA PRO A 29 -16.98 22.59 -20.30
C PRO A 29 -16.32 23.96 -20.26
N ASP A 30 -15.89 24.45 -21.42
CA ASP A 30 -15.24 25.74 -21.62
C ASP A 30 -16.11 26.96 -21.31
N THR A 31 -17.37 26.76 -20.96
CA THR A 31 -18.32 27.86 -20.64
C THR A 31 -19.26 27.47 -19.52
N VAL A 32 -19.13 28.14 -18.39
CA VAL A 32 -20.16 28.12 -17.32
C VAL A 32 -21.25 29.09 -17.72
N LYS A 33 -22.46 28.62 -18.08
CA LYS A 33 -23.64 29.46 -18.20
C LYS A 33 -24.11 29.80 -16.80
N VAL A 34 -23.93 31.06 -16.41
CA VAL A 34 -24.57 31.62 -15.22
C VAL A 34 -26.02 31.95 -15.59
N GLU A 35 -26.96 31.08 -15.22
CA GLU A 35 -28.36 31.44 -15.23
C GLU A 35 -28.65 32.37 -14.06
N ASN A 36 -29.34 33.47 -14.37
CA ASN A 36 -29.69 34.58 -13.53
C ASN A 36 -30.32 34.11 -12.20
N VAL A 37 -29.55 34.14 -11.13
CA VAL A 37 -30.05 33.95 -9.75
C VAL A 37 -30.62 35.32 -9.33
N GLY A 38 -31.93 35.37 -9.16
CA GLY A 38 -32.64 36.59 -8.80
C GLY A 38 -32.11 37.28 -7.58
N ASP A 39 -32.07 38.58 -7.70
CA ASP A 39 -32.00 39.63 -6.70
C ASP A 39 -31.75 39.20 -5.23
N SER A 40 -30.50 39.10 -4.86
CA SER A 40 -30.06 39.23 -3.48
C SER A 40 -28.79 40.09 -3.45
N SER A 41 -28.87 41.14 -2.68
CA SER A 41 -28.00 42.33 -2.62
C SER A 41 -26.59 42.14 -2.09
N ASP A 42 -26.07 40.93 -2.09
CA ASP A 42 -24.67 40.62 -1.80
C ASP A 42 -24.08 39.81 -2.96
N GLY A 43 -23.59 40.49 -3.96
CA GLY A 43 -23.00 39.90 -5.18
C GLY A 43 -21.77 39.05 -4.94
N LYS A 44 -21.84 38.03 -4.06
CA LYS A 44 -20.79 37.10 -3.81
C LYS A 44 -20.98 35.86 -4.69
N ILE A 45 -20.16 35.75 -5.72
CA ILE A 45 -20.08 34.54 -6.55
C ILE A 45 -19.05 33.64 -5.87
N THR A 46 -19.49 32.49 -5.37
CA THR A 46 -18.61 31.45 -4.88
C THR A 46 -18.36 30.47 -6.04
N MET A 47 -17.13 30.31 -6.44
CA MET A 47 -16.72 29.35 -7.46
C MET A 47 -15.88 28.28 -6.77
N ASP A 48 -16.33 27.04 -6.82
CA ASP A 48 -15.55 25.90 -6.39
C ASP A 48 -14.86 25.30 -7.64
N SER A 49 -13.53 25.26 -7.62
CA SER A 49 -12.76 24.55 -8.64
C SER A 49 -12.04 23.38 -8.00
N SER A 50 -12.06 22.21 -8.64
CA SER A 50 -11.30 21.04 -8.22
C SER A 50 -10.44 20.57 -9.37
N GLU A 51 -9.15 20.37 -9.08
CA GLU A 51 -8.21 19.78 -10.01
C GLU A 51 -7.73 18.43 -9.47
N THR A 52 -7.59 17.43 -10.34
CA THR A 52 -7.08 16.11 -9.97
C THR A 52 -5.67 15.96 -10.51
N VAL A 53 -4.70 15.96 -9.61
CA VAL A 53 -3.30 15.68 -9.92
C VAL A 53 -3.06 14.17 -9.77
N LYS A 54 -2.54 13.54 -10.84
CA LYS A 54 -2.09 12.15 -10.80
C LYS A 54 -0.62 12.12 -10.41
N ILE A 55 -0.34 11.60 -9.22
CA ILE A 55 1.02 11.41 -8.72
C ILE A 55 1.36 9.92 -8.82
N VAL A 56 2.52 9.61 -9.40
CA VAL A 56 3.02 8.23 -9.46
C VAL A 56 3.82 7.98 -8.17
N PRO A 57 3.47 6.96 -7.38
CA PRO A 57 4.25 6.61 -6.20
C PRO A 57 5.68 6.18 -6.58
N ASP A 58 6.65 6.70 -5.88
CA ASP A 58 8.08 6.38 -6.00
C ASP A 58 8.65 5.74 -4.72
N MET A 59 7.92 5.88 -3.61
CA MET A 59 8.28 5.36 -2.30
C MET A 59 7.22 4.43 -1.73
N ALA A 60 7.64 3.60 -0.79
CA ALA A 60 6.78 2.72 -0.03
C ALA A 60 7.12 2.73 1.47
N LYS A 61 6.12 2.40 2.27
CA LYS A 61 6.23 2.09 3.68
C LYS A 61 5.77 0.66 3.90
N ILE A 62 6.60 -0.13 4.59
CA ILE A 62 6.31 -1.53 4.92
C ILE A 62 6.17 -1.65 6.43
N VAL A 63 5.16 -2.36 6.89
CA VAL A 63 4.99 -2.70 8.31
C VAL A 63 5.10 -4.21 8.45
N PHE A 64 6.19 -4.65 9.06
CA PHE A 64 6.42 -6.03 9.46
C PHE A 64 5.94 -6.25 10.90
N ALA A 65 5.57 -7.48 11.24
CA ALA A 65 5.42 -7.88 12.61
C ALA A 65 6.29 -9.10 12.92
N VAL A 66 6.83 -9.10 14.13
CA VAL A 66 7.59 -10.19 14.72
C VAL A 66 6.78 -10.72 15.89
N THR A 67 6.22 -11.91 15.72
CA THR A 67 5.47 -12.61 16.76
C THR A 67 6.29 -13.79 17.27
N SER A 68 6.39 -13.95 18.58
CA SER A 68 7.09 -15.06 19.24
C SER A 68 6.21 -15.69 20.30
N GLU A 69 6.45 -16.97 20.55
CA GLU A 69 5.75 -17.75 21.56
C GLU A 69 6.74 -18.51 22.44
N ALA A 70 6.44 -18.59 23.73
CA ALA A 70 7.16 -19.44 24.68
C ALA A 70 6.29 -19.79 25.89
N THR A 71 6.72 -20.79 26.65
CA THR A 71 6.04 -21.20 27.89
C THR A 71 6.23 -20.19 29.02
N LYS A 72 7.34 -19.41 28.96
CA LYS A 72 7.66 -18.35 29.93
C LYS A 72 7.76 -16.99 29.22
N ALA A 73 7.42 -15.95 29.96
CA ALA A 73 7.40 -14.58 29.47
C ALA A 73 8.79 -14.07 29.07
N ASP A 74 9.82 -14.37 29.85
CA ASP A 74 11.21 -14.02 29.62
C ASP A 74 11.78 -14.69 28.36
N GLU A 75 11.53 -15.99 28.17
CA GLU A 75 11.89 -16.72 26.96
C GLU A 75 11.17 -16.18 25.70
N CYS A 76 9.89 -15.79 25.86
CA CYS A 76 9.11 -15.20 24.78
C CYS A 76 9.71 -13.87 24.33
N GLN A 77 10.04 -13.02 25.30
CA GLN A 77 10.67 -11.73 25.05
C GLN A 77 12.05 -11.87 24.41
N GLN A 78 12.87 -12.82 24.88
CA GLN A 78 14.19 -13.07 24.30
C GLN A 78 14.10 -13.46 22.84
N LYS A 79 13.24 -14.43 22.49
CA LYS A 79 13.02 -14.86 21.11
C LYS A 79 12.56 -13.71 20.21
N ASN A 80 11.64 -12.86 20.71
CA ASN A 80 11.18 -11.71 19.97
C ASN A 80 12.32 -10.73 19.70
N THR A 81 13.14 -10.44 20.72
CA THR A 81 14.28 -9.54 20.60
C THR A 81 15.33 -10.07 19.60
N GLU A 82 15.62 -11.37 19.62
CA GLU A 82 16.54 -11.99 18.68
C GLU A 82 16.05 -11.88 17.22
N ALA A 83 14.77 -12.17 16.98
CA ALA A 83 14.16 -12.05 15.65
C ALA A 83 14.10 -10.60 15.18
N LEU A 84 13.76 -9.67 16.08
CA LEU A 84 13.75 -8.23 15.82
C LEU A 84 15.14 -7.71 15.43
N ASN A 85 16.17 -8.10 16.15
CA ASN A 85 17.56 -7.73 15.84
C ASN A 85 17.98 -8.25 14.47
N SER A 86 17.69 -9.52 14.17
CA SER A 86 18.00 -10.14 12.87
C SER A 86 17.29 -9.41 11.72
N LEU A 87 16.01 -9.06 11.89
CA LEU A 87 15.25 -8.28 10.91
C LEU A 87 15.88 -6.90 10.70
N THR A 88 16.21 -6.20 11.80
CA THR A 88 16.80 -4.86 11.74
C THR A 88 18.17 -4.87 11.07
N GLU A 89 19.03 -5.86 11.39
CA GLU A 89 20.32 -6.04 10.74
C GLU A 89 20.17 -6.32 9.25
N TYR A 90 19.22 -7.16 8.87
CA TYR A 90 18.92 -7.41 7.47
C TYR A 90 18.52 -6.12 6.74
N LEU A 91 17.59 -5.34 7.29
CA LEU A 91 17.12 -4.09 6.69
C LEU A 91 18.25 -3.07 6.50
N LYS A 92 19.10 -2.90 7.52
CA LYS A 92 20.32 -2.08 7.42
C LYS A 92 21.29 -2.60 6.35
N GLY A 93 21.44 -3.92 6.26
CA GLY A 93 22.26 -4.57 5.24
C GLY A 93 21.77 -4.37 3.80
N GLN A 94 20.47 -4.10 3.63
CA GLN A 94 19.86 -3.73 2.35
C GLN A 94 19.97 -2.24 2.04
N GLY A 95 20.63 -1.46 2.89
CA GLY A 95 20.85 -0.02 2.68
C GLY A 95 19.73 0.88 3.20
N ILE A 96 18.82 0.35 4.02
CA ILE A 96 17.79 1.16 4.66
C ILE A 96 18.42 1.98 5.80
N ASP A 97 18.17 3.30 5.79
CA ASP A 97 18.65 4.19 6.85
C ASP A 97 18.01 3.81 8.19
N GLU A 98 18.80 3.84 9.24
CA GLU A 98 18.31 3.54 10.61
C GLU A 98 17.17 4.44 11.04
N LYS A 99 17.12 5.68 10.56
CA LYS A 99 16.04 6.64 10.84
C LYS A 99 14.72 6.24 10.20
N SER A 100 14.78 5.50 9.09
CA SER A 100 13.60 4.99 8.39
C SER A 100 13.08 3.66 8.99
N ILE A 101 13.77 3.11 10.00
CA ILE A 101 13.36 1.90 10.72
C ILE A 101 12.82 2.30 12.10
N THR A 102 11.54 2.11 12.32
CA THR A 102 10.89 2.42 13.60
C THR A 102 10.26 1.16 14.19
N THR A 103 10.57 0.89 15.45
CA THR A 103 9.98 -0.23 16.19
C THR A 103 8.89 0.29 17.12
N SER A 104 7.73 -0.35 17.09
CA SER A 104 6.54 0.04 17.85
C SER A 104 5.69 -1.19 18.21
N GLY A 105 4.56 -0.97 18.86
CA GLY A 105 3.54 -2.00 19.04
C GLY A 105 3.94 -3.16 19.93
N TYR A 106 4.77 -2.93 20.96
CA TYR A 106 5.14 -3.99 21.90
C TYR A 106 3.93 -4.50 22.67
N SER A 107 3.61 -5.78 22.52
CA SER A 107 2.57 -6.43 23.32
C SER A 107 3.04 -7.81 23.77
N LEU A 108 2.90 -8.12 25.06
CA LEU A 108 3.16 -9.43 25.64
C LEU A 108 1.89 -9.92 26.33
N ASN A 109 1.31 -11.00 25.82
CA ASN A 109 0.03 -11.51 26.27
C ASN A 109 0.15 -12.96 26.76
N PRO A 110 -0.49 -13.32 27.88
CA PRO A 110 -0.60 -14.70 28.30
C PRO A 110 -1.59 -15.45 27.38
N ARG A 111 -1.23 -16.66 26.97
CA ARG A 111 -2.06 -17.57 26.20
C ARG A 111 -2.69 -18.62 27.12
N TYR A 112 -3.97 -18.88 26.93
CA TYR A 112 -4.72 -19.82 27.75
C TYR A 112 -5.39 -20.89 26.89
N ASP A 113 -5.41 -22.12 27.42
CA ASP A 113 -6.25 -23.18 26.90
C ASP A 113 -7.65 -23.07 27.52
N TRP A 114 -8.67 -23.10 26.65
CA TRP A 114 -10.08 -23.01 26.98
C TRP A 114 -10.83 -24.33 26.67
N SER A 115 -10.10 -25.41 26.40
CA SER A 115 -10.70 -26.70 26.05
C SER A 115 -11.37 -27.45 27.24
N SER A 116 -11.17 -26.94 28.46
CA SER A 116 -11.75 -27.45 29.69
C SER A 116 -12.49 -26.36 30.47
N ASP A 117 -13.32 -26.74 31.43
CA ASP A 117 -14.04 -25.80 32.31
C ASP A 117 -13.12 -24.88 33.13
N THR A 118 -11.84 -25.19 33.17
CA THR A 118 -10.83 -24.39 33.87
C THR A 118 -9.83 -23.78 32.88
N ARG A 119 -9.69 -22.47 32.97
CA ARG A 119 -8.71 -21.72 32.20
C ARG A 119 -7.30 -22.11 32.64
N LYS A 120 -6.51 -22.68 31.73
CA LYS A 120 -5.13 -23.09 31.97
C LYS A 120 -4.16 -22.24 31.18
N LEU A 121 -3.19 -21.62 31.85
CA LEU A 121 -2.11 -20.92 31.18
C LEU A 121 -1.24 -21.91 30.42
N ILE A 122 -1.04 -21.68 29.11
CA ILE A 122 -0.22 -22.55 28.23
C ILE A 122 1.05 -21.88 27.73
N GLY A 123 1.19 -20.56 27.93
CA GLY A 123 2.37 -19.82 27.52
C GLY A 123 2.10 -18.34 27.34
N TYR A 124 3.00 -17.69 26.65
CA TYR A 124 2.98 -16.28 26.34
C TYR A 124 3.24 -16.07 24.86
N GLU A 125 2.66 -15.00 24.32
CA GLU A 125 2.86 -14.51 22.97
C GLU A 125 3.34 -13.06 23.06
N MET A 126 4.40 -12.73 22.34
CA MET A 126 4.88 -11.37 22.19
C MET A 126 4.87 -10.96 20.74
N GLN A 127 4.36 -9.77 20.47
CA GLN A 127 4.32 -9.18 19.16
C GLN A 127 4.98 -7.81 19.18
N THR A 128 5.75 -7.54 18.13
CA THR A 128 6.42 -6.26 17.93
C THR A 128 6.30 -5.87 16.47
N GLU A 129 5.96 -4.61 16.21
CA GLU A 129 5.86 -4.07 14.87
C GLU A 129 7.14 -3.33 14.47
N VAL A 130 7.55 -3.50 13.22
CA VAL A 130 8.68 -2.79 12.61
C VAL A 130 8.19 -2.09 11.37
N THR A 131 8.17 -0.77 11.41
CA THR A 131 7.83 0.08 10.27
C THR A 131 9.11 0.48 9.56
N VAL A 132 9.14 0.28 8.25
CA VAL A 132 10.22 0.70 7.36
C VAL A 132 9.66 1.71 6.38
N SER A 133 10.13 2.95 6.46
CA SER A 133 9.75 4.06 5.58
C SER A 133 10.82 4.32 4.52
N ASP A 134 10.50 5.18 3.56
CA ASP A 134 11.42 5.65 2.51
C ASP A 134 12.07 4.53 1.69
N VAL A 135 11.31 3.46 1.49
CA VAL A 135 11.69 2.33 0.64
C VAL A 135 11.34 2.66 -0.80
N THR A 136 12.29 2.49 -1.73
CA THR A 136 11.94 2.63 -3.15
C THR A 136 11.02 1.50 -3.61
N VAL A 137 10.12 1.78 -4.55
CA VAL A 137 9.14 0.79 -5.05
C VAL A 137 9.83 -0.48 -5.54
N GLU A 138 11.01 -0.36 -6.16
CA GLU A 138 11.79 -1.48 -6.68
C GLU A 138 12.35 -2.40 -5.58
N GLN A 139 12.65 -1.85 -4.40
CA GLN A 139 13.19 -2.60 -3.28
C GLN A 139 12.12 -3.41 -2.51
N VAL A 140 10.85 -3.04 -2.63
CA VAL A 140 9.75 -3.64 -1.84
C VAL A 140 9.76 -5.17 -1.91
N GLY A 141 9.82 -5.75 -3.10
CA GLY A 141 9.79 -7.20 -3.27
C GLY A 141 10.95 -7.93 -2.58
N THR A 142 12.16 -7.36 -2.66
CA THR A 142 13.36 -7.90 -2.02
C THR A 142 13.25 -7.81 -0.50
N LEU A 143 12.81 -6.66 0.01
CA LEU A 143 12.68 -6.45 1.46
C LEU A 143 11.59 -7.33 2.08
N LEU A 144 10.46 -7.54 1.40
CA LEU A 144 9.40 -8.43 1.86
C LEU A 144 9.90 -9.88 1.99
N SER A 145 10.54 -10.39 0.94
CA SER A 145 11.04 -11.77 0.92
C SER A 145 12.16 -12.00 1.94
N GLY A 146 13.12 -11.09 2.00
CA GLY A 146 14.26 -11.20 2.91
C GLY A 146 13.88 -10.87 4.35
N GLY A 147 12.94 -9.96 4.60
CA GLY A 147 12.45 -9.65 5.93
C GLY A 147 11.78 -10.84 6.61
N VAL A 148 10.98 -11.62 5.86
CA VAL A 148 10.40 -12.86 6.37
C VAL A 148 11.50 -13.89 6.71
N ASN A 149 12.49 -14.03 5.87
CA ASN A 149 13.63 -14.93 6.14
C ASN A 149 14.50 -14.46 7.33
N ALA A 150 14.50 -13.16 7.60
CA ALA A 150 15.29 -12.54 8.68
C ALA A 150 14.57 -12.52 10.04
N GLY A 151 13.32 -12.97 10.12
CA GLY A 151 12.62 -13.09 11.40
C GLY A 151 11.24 -12.45 11.48
N ALA A 152 10.81 -11.65 10.49
CA ALA A 152 9.43 -11.23 10.39
C ALA A 152 8.56 -12.44 10.03
N ASN A 153 7.48 -12.64 10.75
CA ASN A 153 6.54 -13.72 10.44
C ASN A 153 5.17 -13.22 9.99
N GLU A 154 4.97 -11.90 9.99
CA GLU A 154 3.78 -11.25 9.44
C GLU A 154 4.15 -9.98 8.69
N ILE A 155 3.36 -9.63 7.68
CA ILE A 155 3.41 -8.37 6.95
C ILE A 155 2.04 -7.73 7.11
N TYR A 156 1.97 -6.64 7.87
CA TYR A 156 0.71 -5.99 8.14
C TYR A 156 0.23 -5.12 7.00
N SER A 157 1.15 -4.37 6.39
CA SER A 157 0.80 -3.50 5.28
C SER A 157 2.00 -3.13 4.42
N VAL A 158 1.71 -2.83 3.18
CA VAL A 158 2.59 -2.12 2.26
C VAL A 158 1.80 -0.95 1.71
N SER A 159 2.26 0.26 1.97
CA SER A 159 1.62 1.48 1.48
C SER A 159 2.57 2.21 0.55
N TYR A 160 2.07 2.65 -0.59
CA TYR A 160 2.83 3.40 -1.58
C TYR A 160 2.48 4.88 -1.50
N TYR A 161 3.48 5.74 -1.62
CA TYR A 161 3.31 7.20 -1.59
C TYR A 161 4.31 7.86 -2.54
N SER A 162 4.12 9.15 -2.79
CA SER A 162 5.07 9.96 -3.56
C SER A 162 5.88 10.83 -2.64
N SER A 163 7.20 10.84 -2.81
CA SER A 163 8.11 11.71 -2.07
C SER A 163 7.89 13.20 -2.40
N GLY A 164 7.34 13.52 -3.57
CA GLY A 164 7.03 14.88 -3.98
C GLY A 164 5.59 15.34 -3.69
N TYR A 165 4.85 14.60 -2.86
CA TYR A 165 3.44 14.97 -2.58
C TYR A 165 3.34 16.30 -1.83
N ASP A 166 4.17 16.51 -0.82
CA ASP A 166 4.15 17.73 -0.01
C ASP A 166 4.57 18.95 -0.85
N ASP A 167 5.60 18.81 -1.69
CA ASP A 167 6.03 19.86 -2.62
C ASP A 167 4.92 20.24 -3.62
N ALA A 168 4.20 19.24 -4.13
CA ALA A 168 3.10 19.47 -5.07
C ALA A 168 1.89 20.12 -4.38
N TYR A 169 1.63 19.78 -3.12
CA TYR A 169 0.58 20.39 -2.31
C TYR A 169 0.90 21.85 -1.96
N ASP A 170 2.13 22.13 -1.51
CA ASP A 170 2.59 23.46 -1.19
C ASP A 170 2.55 24.38 -2.43
N TYR A 171 2.98 23.84 -3.60
CA TYR A 171 2.88 24.57 -4.87
C TYR A 171 1.43 24.92 -5.21
N TRP A 172 0.50 24.00 -4.98
CA TRP A 172 -0.93 24.22 -5.23
C TRP A 172 -1.50 25.27 -4.27
N GLU A 173 -1.20 25.16 -2.97
CA GLU A 173 -1.66 26.11 -1.94
C GLU A 173 -1.16 27.53 -2.22
N GLU A 174 0.11 27.68 -2.62
CA GLU A 174 0.71 28.99 -2.95
C GLU A 174 0.09 29.62 -4.20
N ASN A 175 -0.28 28.85 -5.21
CA ASN A 175 -0.71 29.37 -6.50
C ASN A 175 -2.24 29.42 -6.68
N TYR A 176 -2.99 28.59 -5.94
CA TYR A 176 -4.42 28.39 -6.14
C TYR A 176 -5.25 28.35 -4.83
N GLY A 177 -4.61 28.37 -3.67
CA GLY A 177 -5.22 28.19 -2.35
C GLY A 177 -5.87 29.45 -1.74
N ASN A 178 -6.35 30.42 -2.54
CA ASN A 178 -7.06 31.63 -2.09
C ASN A 178 -8.52 31.61 -2.49
#